data_f690a886d1ea194c15539df45e5a64c5
#
_entry.id   f690a886d1ea194c15539df45e5a64c5
#
_cell.length_a   1.000
_cell.length_b   1.000
_cell.length_c   1.000
_cell.angle_alpha   90.00
_cell.angle_beta   90.00
_cell.angle_gamma   90.00
#
_symmetry.space_group_name_H-M   'P 1'
#
loop_
_entity.id
_entity.type
_entity.pdbx_description
1 polymer ?
#
loop_
_entity_poly.entity_id
_entity_poly.type
_entity_poly.pdbx_seq_one_letter_code
_entity_poly.pdbx_strand_id
1 'polypeptide(L)'
;MTMDLGLPRMGFFTDTSVCIGCKACEVACKEWNLVPADAGPTGSGPGSYADIAAMDLLGMSYDNTGALGANTWRHVAFIEGVQHEPGPGHGDVRWLMSSDVCKHCTHAACLDVCPTGSLFRTELGTVVVQEDICNGCGYCVPACPYGVIDVRPGDGRAWKCTLCYDRTKDGLTPACAQACPTESIIYGPLDELRERADHRLATLRESGDTHAQLYGRNPDDGVGGTGAFFLLLDEPEVYGLPPDPVATTLDLPAMWTRAAAAAAGLAIAIAGAFLGRRR
;
A
#
# COMPACT_ATOMS: atom_id res chain seq x y z
N MET A 1 -2.79 -19.04 11.44
CA MET A 1 -2.76 -20.35 10.75
C MET A 1 -3.62 -20.18 9.52
N THR A 2 -3.03 -19.78 8.39
CA THR A 2 -3.73 -19.71 7.10
C THR A 2 -3.87 -21.13 6.58
N MET A 3 -5.10 -21.58 6.31
CA MET A 3 -5.30 -22.82 5.55
C MET A 3 -4.74 -22.56 4.15
N ASP A 4 -3.71 -23.29 3.78
CA ASP A 4 -3.22 -23.30 2.40
C ASP A 4 -4.26 -24.05 1.56
N LEU A 5 -5.12 -23.30 0.90
CA LEU A 5 -6.19 -23.83 0.03
C LEU A 5 -5.64 -24.15 -1.38
N GLY A 6 -4.33 -24.03 -1.61
CA GLY A 6 -3.74 -24.23 -2.93
C GLY A 6 -4.15 -23.19 -3.98
N LEU A 7 -4.79 -22.10 -3.56
CA LEU A 7 -5.17 -21.01 -4.46
C LEU A 7 -3.95 -20.10 -4.70
N PRO A 8 -3.78 -19.60 -5.94
CA PRO A 8 -2.70 -18.67 -6.22
C PRO A 8 -2.92 -17.36 -5.46
N ARG A 9 -1.84 -16.76 -4.98
CA ARG A 9 -1.89 -15.40 -4.44
C ARG A 9 -2.22 -14.44 -5.57
N MET A 10 -3.26 -13.63 -5.37
CA MET A 10 -3.69 -12.63 -6.34
C MET A 10 -3.12 -11.26 -6.02
N GLY A 11 -2.94 -10.42 -7.03
CA GLY A 11 -2.38 -9.10 -6.83
C GLY A 11 -2.63 -8.12 -7.97
N PHE A 12 -1.96 -6.95 -7.85
CA PHE A 12 -1.89 -5.94 -8.89
C PHE A 12 -0.47 -5.78 -9.41
N PHE A 13 -0.34 -5.64 -10.70
CA PHE A 13 0.81 -5.00 -11.35
C PHE A 13 0.35 -3.64 -11.90
N THR A 14 1.02 -2.55 -11.53
CA THR A 14 0.75 -1.21 -12.03
C THR A 14 1.93 -0.74 -12.87
N ASP A 15 1.73 -0.61 -14.18
CA ASP A 15 2.71 -0.07 -15.13
C ASP A 15 2.50 1.44 -15.26
N THR A 16 3.36 2.24 -14.64
CA THR A 16 3.26 3.71 -14.70
C THR A 16 3.62 4.27 -16.06
N SER A 17 4.34 3.51 -16.91
CA SER A 17 4.77 3.95 -18.23
C SER A 17 3.60 4.13 -19.22
N VAL A 18 2.46 3.49 -18.95
CA VAL A 18 1.25 3.59 -19.79
C VAL A 18 0.08 4.24 -19.06
N CYS A 19 0.29 4.74 -17.82
CA CYS A 19 -0.72 5.48 -17.09
C CYS A 19 -0.92 6.86 -17.72
N ILE A 20 -2.17 7.20 -18.05
CA ILE A 20 -2.54 8.49 -18.65
C ILE A 20 -3.19 9.46 -17.67
N GLY A 21 -3.20 9.15 -16.38
CA GLY A 21 -3.77 10.01 -15.33
C GLY A 21 -5.28 10.27 -15.43
N CYS A 22 -6.04 9.43 -16.13
CA CYS A 22 -7.47 9.66 -16.40
C CYS A 22 -8.38 9.55 -15.16
N LYS A 23 -7.86 9.07 -14.02
CA LYS A 23 -8.57 8.85 -12.74
C LYS A 23 -9.78 7.90 -12.79
N ALA A 24 -10.04 7.22 -13.91
CA ALA A 24 -11.13 6.24 -14.00
C ALA A 24 -11.05 5.16 -12.90
N CYS A 25 -9.84 4.77 -12.49
CA CYS A 25 -9.60 3.81 -11.43
C CYS A 25 -10.00 4.35 -10.04
N GLU A 26 -9.81 5.64 -9.76
CA GLU A 26 -10.25 6.27 -8.51
C GLU A 26 -11.78 6.30 -8.42
N VAL A 27 -12.43 6.77 -9.50
CA VAL A 27 -13.89 6.83 -9.59
C VAL A 27 -14.49 5.45 -9.42
N ALA A 28 -14.02 4.46 -10.19
CA ALA A 28 -14.50 3.10 -10.09
C ALA A 28 -14.29 2.47 -8.69
N CYS A 29 -13.19 2.80 -8.03
CA CYS A 29 -12.93 2.35 -6.67
C CYS A 29 -13.92 2.97 -5.67
N LYS A 30 -14.14 4.29 -5.74
CA LYS A 30 -15.09 5.00 -4.87
C LYS A 30 -16.52 4.51 -5.07
N GLU A 31 -16.97 4.43 -6.31
CA GLU A 31 -18.33 4.00 -6.64
C GLU A 31 -18.60 2.54 -6.22
N TRP A 32 -17.72 1.62 -6.58
CA TRP A 32 -17.92 0.20 -6.25
C TRP A 32 -17.91 -0.07 -4.74
N ASN A 33 -16.94 0.51 -4.02
CA ASN A 33 -16.76 0.25 -2.60
C ASN A 33 -17.57 1.22 -1.71
N LEU A 34 -18.41 2.07 -2.30
CA LEU A 34 -19.19 3.10 -1.60
C LEU A 34 -18.32 3.94 -0.64
N VAL A 35 -17.10 4.24 -1.09
CA VAL A 35 -16.15 5.01 -0.29
C VAL A 35 -16.61 6.46 -0.23
N PRO A 36 -16.91 7.01 0.96
CA PRO A 36 -17.41 8.37 1.06
C PRO A 36 -16.40 9.40 0.55
N ALA A 37 -16.89 10.58 0.16
CA ALA A 37 -16.02 11.73 -0.03
C ALA A 37 -15.34 12.10 1.29
N ASP A 38 -14.14 12.68 1.22
CA ASP A 38 -13.52 13.26 2.40
C ASP A 38 -14.42 14.38 2.91
N ALA A 39 -14.81 14.29 4.18
CA ALA A 39 -15.58 15.35 4.80
C ALA A 39 -14.68 16.59 4.88
N GLY A 40 -15.06 17.66 4.19
CA GLY A 40 -14.46 18.97 4.43
C GLY A 40 -14.61 19.37 5.91
N PRO A 41 -13.94 20.41 6.38
CA PRO A 41 -13.90 20.81 7.79
C PRO A 41 -15.26 21.08 8.43
N THR A 42 -16.35 21.05 7.68
CA THR A 42 -17.71 21.34 8.14
C THR A 42 -18.55 20.13 8.54
N GLY A 43 -18.04 18.90 8.43
CA GLY A 43 -18.69 17.72 9.02
C GLY A 43 -20.10 17.38 8.51
N SER A 44 -20.48 17.78 7.31
CA SER A 44 -21.74 17.39 6.70
C SER A 44 -21.66 15.91 6.29
N GLY A 45 -22.69 15.14 6.64
CA GLY A 45 -22.71 13.69 6.45
C GLY A 45 -22.63 13.22 5.00
N PRO A 46 -22.33 11.94 4.76
CA PRO A 46 -22.05 11.40 3.43
C PRO A 46 -23.28 11.50 2.50
N GLY A 47 -23.05 11.98 1.29
CA GLY A 47 -23.96 11.84 0.15
C GLY A 47 -24.75 13.06 -0.33
N SER A 48 -24.41 14.28 0.09
CA SER A 48 -25.04 15.51 -0.38
C SER A 48 -24.21 16.22 -1.45
N TYR A 49 -24.85 16.84 -2.44
CA TYR A 49 -24.18 17.78 -3.35
C TYR A 49 -23.50 18.95 -2.61
N ALA A 50 -23.92 19.24 -1.36
CA ALA A 50 -23.28 20.20 -0.47
C ALA A 50 -21.87 19.75 -0.04
N ASP A 51 -21.60 18.43 -0.02
CA ASP A 51 -20.29 17.87 0.36
C ASP A 51 -19.23 18.11 -0.73
N ILE A 52 -19.64 18.18 -2.00
CA ILE A 52 -18.75 18.53 -3.13
C ILE A 52 -18.30 20.00 -3.03
N ALA A 53 -19.17 20.88 -2.57
CA ALA A 53 -18.84 22.29 -2.38
C ALA A 53 -17.96 22.57 -1.14
N ALA A 54 -17.88 21.60 -0.23
CA ALA A 54 -17.05 21.66 0.99
C ALA A 54 -15.70 20.95 0.85
N MET A 55 -15.38 20.35 -0.32
CA MET A 55 -14.06 19.77 -0.58
C MET A 55 -13.01 20.89 -0.59
N ASP A 56 -12.03 20.79 0.29
CA ASP A 56 -10.81 21.59 0.20
C ASP A 56 -10.07 21.18 -1.07
N LEU A 57 -10.30 21.92 -2.13
CA LEU A 57 -9.60 21.73 -3.39
C LEU A 57 -8.12 22.06 -3.18
N LEU A 58 -7.23 21.17 -3.59
CA LEU A 58 -5.77 21.36 -3.51
C LEU A 58 -5.25 22.49 -4.42
N GLY A 59 -6.15 23.16 -5.15
CA GLY A 59 -5.81 24.21 -6.11
C GLY A 59 -5.26 23.67 -7.45
N MET A 60 -5.28 22.36 -7.64
CA MET A 60 -4.90 21.69 -8.87
C MET A 60 -6.16 21.24 -9.61
N SER A 61 -6.24 21.51 -10.92
CA SER A 61 -7.45 21.20 -11.71
C SER A 61 -7.62 19.70 -12.00
N TYR A 62 -6.61 18.88 -11.81
CA TYR A 62 -6.58 17.45 -12.14
C TYR A 62 -6.27 16.53 -10.96
N ASP A 63 -5.82 17.05 -9.83
CA ASP A 63 -5.58 16.27 -8.63
C ASP A 63 -6.19 16.97 -7.40
N ASN A 64 -7.34 16.48 -6.95
CA ASN A 64 -8.07 17.03 -5.80
C ASN A 64 -8.20 16.02 -4.65
N THR A 65 -7.60 14.83 -4.75
CA THR A 65 -7.67 13.80 -3.71
C THR A 65 -6.45 13.80 -2.78
N GLY A 66 -5.31 14.30 -3.24
CA GLY A 66 -4.09 14.54 -2.47
C GLY A 66 -3.33 13.28 -2.06
N ALA A 67 -3.94 12.36 -1.33
CA ALA A 67 -3.28 11.18 -0.79
C ALA A 67 -4.24 10.00 -0.56
N LEU A 68 -3.66 8.83 -0.30
CA LEU A 68 -4.41 7.65 0.19
C LEU A 68 -4.81 7.83 1.66
N GLY A 69 -5.95 7.27 2.04
CA GLY A 69 -6.48 7.33 3.40
C GLY A 69 -7.76 6.51 3.55
N ALA A 70 -8.51 6.78 4.64
CA ALA A 70 -9.74 6.06 4.95
C ALA A 70 -10.83 6.24 3.89
N ASN A 71 -10.85 7.38 3.21
CA ASN A 71 -11.85 7.76 2.20
C ASN A 71 -11.28 7.84 0.78
N THR A 72 -10.01 7.53 0.58
CA THR A 72 -9.37 7.48 -0.74
C THR A 72 -8.48 6.25 -0.79
N TRP A 73 -9.02 5.14 -1.33
CA TRP A 73 -8.33 3.84 -1.34
C TRP A 73 -7.45 3.62 -2.57
N ARG A 74 -7.69 4.41 -3.61
CA ARG A 74 -6.85 4.50 -4.80
C ARG A 74 -6.70 5.98 -5.16
N HIS A 75 -5.47 6.38 -5.42
CA HIS A 75 -5.09 7.76 -5.74
C HIS A 75 -4.19 7.78 -6.96
N VAL A 76 -4.46 8.68 -7.90
CA VAL A 76 -3.58 8.93 -9.05
C VAL A 76 -2.79 10.21 -8.79
N ALA A 77 -1.51 10.02 -8.47
CA ALA A 77 -0.58 11.12 -8.32
C ALA A 77 -0.12 11.65 -9.68
N PHE A 78 0.00 12.97 -9.79
CA PHE A 78 0.59 13.69 -10.91
C PHE A 78 1.89 14.32 -10.43
N ILE A 79 3.00 13.93 -11.04
CA ILE A 79 4.34 14.32 -10.61
C ILE A 79 4.96 15.14 -11.74
N GLU A 80 5.09 16.44 -11.48
CA GLU A 80 5.62 17.41 -12.43
C GLU A 80 7.05 17.81 -12.08
N GLY A 81 7.81 18.21 -13.08
CA GLY A 81 9.12 18.86 -12.89
C GLY A 81 10.29 17.91 -12.62
N VAL A 82 10.13 16.61 -12.84
CA VAL A 82 11.22 15.66 -12.78
C VAL A 82 12.18 15.94 -13.95
N GLN A 83 13.29 16.65 -13.65
CA GLN A 83 14.35 16.89 -14.62
C GLN A 83 15.37 15.75 -14.48
N HIS A 84 15.44 14.90 -15.48
CA HIS A 84 16.68 14.17 -15.74
C HIS A 84 17.66 15.10 -16.47
N GLU A 85 18.97 14.87 -16.29
CA GLU A 85 20.03 15.61 -16.96
C GLU A 85 19.65 15.88 -18.42
N PRO A 86 19.58 17.14 -18.86
CA PRO A 86 19.12 17.46 -20.18
C PRO A 86 20.10 16.88 -21.22
N GLY A 87 19.61 15.95 -22.02
CA GLY A 87 20.25 15.63 -23.27
C GLY A 87 20.32 16.89 -24.18
N PRO A 88 21.26 16.99 -25.12
CA PRO A 88 21.44 18.18 -25.92
C PRO A 88 20.19 18.44 -26.79
N GLY A 89 19.34 19.38 -26.33
CA GLY A 89 18.28 19.91 -27.16
C GLY A 89 16.96 20.31 -26.55
N HIS A 90 16.49 19.72 -25.46
CA HIS A 90 15.24 20.09 -24.81
C HIS A 90 15.38 19.79 -23.31
N GLY A 91 15.05 20.74 -22.46
CA GLY A 91 14.84 20.44 -21.03
C GLY A 91 13.61 19.52 -20.93
N ASP A 92 13.84 18.22 -20.73
CA ASP A 92 12.76 17.24 -20.62
C ASP A 92 12.04 17.43 -19.30
N VAL A 93 10.95 18.19 -19.35
CA VAL A 93 9.95 18.15 -18.30
C VAL A 93 9.22 16.81 -18.45
N ARG A 94 9.57 15.83 -17.60
CA ARG A 94 8.81 14.59 -17.51
C ARG A 94 7.57 14.84 -16.66
N TRP A 95 6.46 14.34 -17.14
CA TRP A 95 5.22 14.31 -16.40
C TRP A 95 4.90 12.85 -16.07
N LEU A 96 5.09 12.48 -14.81
CA LEU A 96 4.87 11.11 -14.35
C LEU A 96 3.51 11.00 -13.68
N MET A 97 2.88 9.84 -13.83
CA MET A 97 1.58 9.55 -13.23
C MET A 97 1.64 8.18 -12.57
N SER A 98 1.11 8.08 -11.36
CA SER A 98 1.08 6.80 -10.63
C SER A 98 -0.29 6.58 -9.98
N SER A 99 -0.92 5.45 -10.32
CA SER A 99 -2.13 5.01 -9.64
C SER A 99 -1.75 4.20 -8.41
N ASP A 100 -1.64 4.88 -7.27
CA ASP A 100 -1.24 4.27 -6.00
C ASP A 100 -2.40 3.62 -5.24
N VAL A 101 -2.04 2.61 -4.40
CA VAL A 101 -2.99 1.78 -3.65
C VAL A 101 -2.30 1.09 -2.47
N CYS A 102 -3.06 0.46 -1.57
CA CYS A 102 -2.50 -0.41 -0.55
C CYS A 102 -1.64 -1.53 -1.19
N LYS A 103 -0.44 -1.74 -0.64
CA LYS A 103 0.55 -2.68 -1.19
C LYS A 103 0.24 -4.15 -0.88
N HIS A 104 -0.69 -4.45 0.06
CA HIS A 104 -1.00 -5.83 0.50
C HIS A 104 0.28 -6.64 0.79
N CYS A 105 1.15 -6.10 1.65
CA CYS A 105 2.47 -6.61 1.97
C CYS A 105 2.47 -8.09 2.36
N THR A 106 3.55 -8.82 2.08
CA THR A 106 3.73 -10.18 2.55
C THR A 106 3.91 -10.19 4.07
N HIS A 107 4.80 -9.34 4.59
CA HIS A 107 4.89 -9.05 6.02
C HIS A 107 4.08 -7.79 6.32
N ALA A 108 2.83 -7.98 6.74
CA ALA A 108 1.87 -6.90 6.91
C ALA A 108 1.83 -6.42 8.37
N ALA A 109 2.69 -5.48 8.73
CA ALA A 109 2.75 -4.94 10.10
C ALA A 109 1.38 -4.44 10.59
N CYS A 110 0.56 -3.86 9.71
CA CYS A 110 -0.81 -3.44 10.08
C CYS A 110 -1.71 -4.60 10.55
N LEU A 111 -1.52 -5.81 10.00
CA LEU A 111 -2.21 -7.02 10.43
C LEU A 111 -1.68 -7.51 11.77
N ASP A 112 -0.35 -7.53 11.93
CA ASP A 112 0.31 -8.07 13.12
C ASP A 112 0.00 -7.26 14.39
N VAL A 113 -0.17 -5.94 14.27
CA VAL A 113 -0.47 -5.05 15.40
C VAL A 113 -1.95 -4.97 15.75
N CYS A 114 -2.84 -5.61 14.97
CA CYS A 114 -4.28 -5.50 15.20
C CYS A 114 -4.73 -6.35 16.40
N PRO A 115 -5.14 -5.74 17.54
CA PRO A 115 -5.44 -6.48 18.75
C PRO A 115 -6.75 -7.28 18.68
N THR A 116 -7.65 -6.89 17.77
CA THR A 116 -8.95 -7.56 17.61
C THR A 116 -8.93 -8.60 16.49
N GLY A 117 -7.84 -8.66 15.69
CA GLY A 117 -7.80 -9.50 14.49
C GLY A 117 -8.71 -9.01 13.36
N SER A 118 -9.16 -7.75 13.41
CA SER A 118 -9.97 -7.13 12.35
C SER A 118 -9.21 -7.09 11.01
N LEU A 119 -7.90 -6.91 11.04
CA LEU A 119 -7.06 -7.06 9.85
C LEU A 119 -6.67 -8.53 9.72
N PHE A 120 -6.95 -9.12 8.57
CA PHE A 120 -6.62 -10.51 8.29
C PHE A 120 -6.23 -10.71 6.84
N ARG A 121 -5.63 -11.87 6.56
CA ARG A 121 -5.25 -12.25 5.20
C ARG A 121 -6.28 -13.23 4.65
N THR A 122 -6.79 -12.91 3.46
CA THR A 122 -7.76 -13.76 2.76
C THR A 122 -7.06 -14.97 2.12
N GLU A 123 -7.83 -15.92 1.62
CA GLU A 123 -7.36 -17.07 0.84
C GLU A 123 -6.64 -16.68 -0.46
N LEU A 124 -6.92 -15.48 -0.99
CA LEU A 124 -6.25 -14.90 -2.16
C LEU A 124 -4.96 -14.16 -1.80
N GLY A 125 -4.53 -14.19 -0.52
CA GLY A 125 -3.33 -13.55 -0.02
C GLY A 125 -3.46 -12.04 0.18
N THR A 126 -4.66 -11.46 0.05
CA THR A 126 -4.91 -10.03 0.24
C THR A 126 -5.11 -9.71 1.73
N VAL A 127 -4.74 -8.51 2.16
CA VAL A 127 -4.98 -8.04 3.53
C VAL A 127 -6.21 -7.14 3.52
N VAL A 128 -7.22 -7.50 4.29
CA VAL A 128 -8.49 -6.75 4.38
C VAL A 128 -8.80 -6.37 5.82
N VAL A 129 -9.68 -5.39 5.98
CA VAL A 129 -10.25 -4.99 7.29
C VAL A 129 -11.65 -5.56 7.37
N GLN A 130 -11.94 -6.31 8.44
CA GLN A 130 -13.29 -6.67 8.82
C GLN A 130 -13.82 -5.60 9.75
N GLU A 131 -14.74 -4.80 9.24
CA GLU A 131 -15.16 -3.55 9.86
C GLU A 131 -15.97 -3.73 11.16
N ASP A 132 -16.77 -4.80 11.23
CA ASP A 132 -17.65 -5.10 12.37
C ASP A 132 -16.89 -5.50 13.65
N ILE A 133 -15.64 -5.95 13.53
CA ILE A 133 -14.78 -6.26 14.68
C ILE A 133 -13.66 -5.22 14.91
N CYS A 134 -13.58 -4.18 14.06
CA CYS A 134 -12.62 -3.09 14.24
C CYS A 134 -13.06 -2.18 15.41
N ASN A 135 -12.21 -2.07 16.44
CA ASN A 135 -12.48 -1.22 17.59
C ASN A 135 -11.90 0.21 17.49
N GLY A 136 -11.31 0.58 16.34
CA GLY A 136 -10.78 1.92 16.11
C GLY A 136 -9.51 2.28 16.89
N CYS A 137 -8.75 1.31 17.39
CA CYS A 137 -7.54 1.61 18.19
C CYS A 137 -6.42 2.35 17.43
N GLY A 138 -6.45 2.35 16.09
CA GLY A 138 -5.52 3.08 15.24
C GLY A 138 -4.10 2.54 15.14
N TYR A 139 -3.74 1.41 15.81
CA TYR A 139 -2.37 0.88 15.79
C TYR A 139 -1.87 0.52 14.38
N CYS A 140 -2.77 0.16 13.48
CA CYS A 140 -2.44 -0.15 12.09
C CYS A 140 -1.97 1.06 11.29
N VAL A 141 -2.32 2.28 11.68
CA VAL A 141 -1.95 3.52 10.98
C VAL A 141 -0.44 3.74 11.05
N PRO A 142 0.19 3.91 12.22
CA PRO A 142 1.64 4.09 12.31
C PRO A 142 2.45 2.83 11.95
N ALA A 143 1.82 1.65 11.93
CA ALA A 143 2.49 0.41 11.55
C ALA A 143 2.64 0.26 10.04
N CYS A 144 1.87 1.00 9.25
CA CYS A 144 1.94 0.94 7.79
C CYS A 144 3.12 1.76 7.26
N PRO A 145 4.14 1.14 6.63
CA PRO A 145 5.28 1.89 6.11
C PRO A 145 4.93 2.79 4.91
N TYR A 146 3.73 2.61 4.34
CA TYR A 146 3.24 3.36 3.18
C TYR A 146 2.18 4.41 3.53
N GLY A 147 1.72 4.48 4.78
CA GLY A 147 0.71 5.45 5.20
C GLY A 147 -0.67 5.31 4.53
N VAL A 148 -1.02 4.11 4.03
CA VAL A 148 -2.23 3.92 3.17
C VAL A 148 -3.47 3.42 3.91
N ILE A 149 -3.37 3.20 5.22
CA ILE A 149 -4.50 2.85 6.09
C ILE A 149 -4.73 3.97 7.08
N ASP A 150 -5.98 4.33 7.30
CA ASP A 150 -6.32 5.40 8.22
C ASP A 150 -7.64 5.12 8.96
N VAL A 151 -7.89 5.86 10.03
CA VAL A 151 -9.12 5.79 10.80
C VAL A 151 -10.10 6.82 10.24
N ARG A 152 -11.29 6.35 9.83
CA ARG A 152 -12.30 7.24 9.25
C ARG A 152 -12.92 8.13 10.32
N PRO A 153 -12.89 9.46 10.14
CA PRO A 153 -13.61 10.38 11.00
C PRO A 153 -15.11 10.05 11.01
N GLY A 154 -15.70 10.06 12.18
CA GLY A 154 -17.14 9.85 12.37
C GLY A 154 -17.52 8.38 12.65
N ASP A 155 -16.94 7.39 11.99
CA ASP A 155 -17.18 5.98 12.33
C ASP A 155 -16.07 5.36 13.22
N GLY A 156 -14.89 5.99 13.24
CA GLY A 156 -13.78 5.61 14.11
C GLY A 156 -13.07 4.31 13.74
N ARG A 157 -13.43 3.63 12.65
CA ARG A 157 -12.85 2.38 12.19
C ARG A 157 -11.73 2.61 11.17
N ALA A 158 -10.80 1.65 11.10
CA ALA A 158 -9.72 1.68 10.11
C ALA A 158 -10.22 1.22 8.74
N TRP A 159 -9.80 1.93 7.68
CA TRP A 159 -10.18 1.67 6.31
C TRP A 159 -8.99 1.73 5.37
N LYS A 160 -9.00 0.92 4.34
CA LYS A 160 -8.02 0.88 3.25
C LYS A 160 -8.52 0.03 2.10
N CYS A 161 -7.82 0.02 0.97
CA CYS A 161 -8.11 -0.87 -0.14
C CYS A 161 -8.20 -2.34 0.31
N THR A 162 -9.25 -3.03 -0.13
CA THR A 162 -9.51 -4.46 0.12
C THR A 162 -9.10 -5.35 -1.05
N LEU A 163 -8.56 -4.76 -2.13
CA LEU A 163 -8.37 -5.41 -3.44
C LEU A 163 -9.70 -5.90 -4.04
N CYS A 164 -10.80 -5.19 -3.71
CA CYS A 164 -12.18 -5.56 -4.06
C CYS A 164 -12.46 -7.03 -3.73
N TYR A 165 -12.20 -7.45 -2.50
CA TYR A 165 -12.33 -8.85 -2.08
C TYR A 165 -13.72 -9.42 -2.33
N ASP A 166 -14.76 -8.62 -2.20
CA ASP A 166 -16.15 -8.96 -2.56
C ASP A 166 -16.30 -9.38 -4.02
N ARG A 167 -15.54 -8.78 -4.94
CA ARG A 167 -15.49 -9.15 -6.37
C ARG A 167 -14.58 -10.33 -6.63
N THR A 168 -13.37 -10.26 -6.06
CA THR A 168 -12.30 -11.22 -6.38
C THR A 168 -12.58 -12.63 -5.86
N LYS A 169 -13.29 -12.77 -4.74
CA LYS A 169 -13.77 -14.08 -4.25
C LYS A 169 -14.76 -14.75 -5.21
N ASP A 170 -15.46 -13.96 -6.01
CA ASP A 170 -16.42 -14.44 -7.03
C ASP A 170 -15.76 -14.51 -8.43
N GLY A 171 -14.44 -14.42 -8.52
CA GLY A 171 -13.67 -14.50 -9.77
C GLY A 171 -13.76 -13.26 -10.65
N LEU A 172 -14.28 -12.13 -10.13
CA LEU A 172 -14.39 -10.89 -10.88
C LEU A 172 -13.12 -10.04 -10.74
N THR A 173 -12.83 -9.25 -11.76
CA THR A 173 -11.73 -8.28 -11.75
C THR A 173 -12.04 -7.11 -10.81
N PRO A 174 -11.09 -6.62 -9.97
CA PRO A 174 -11.28 -5.41 -9.18
C PRO A 174 -11.74 -4.22 -10.03
N ALA A 175 -12.63 -3.39 -9.46
CA ALA A 175 -13.26 -2.29 -10.18
C ALA A 175 -12.26 -1.33 -10.83
N CYS A 176 -11.18 -1.00 -10.14
CA CYS A 176 -10.15 -0.09 -10.64
C CYS A 176 -9.35 -0.68 -11.82
N ALA A 177 -9.05 -1.98 -11.81
CA ALA A 177 -8.36 -2.63 -12.92
C ALA A 177 -9.30 -2.76 -14.14
N GLN A 178 -10.57 -3.11 -13.90
CA GLN A 178 -11.56 -3.20 -14.98
C GLN A 178 -11.81 -1.85 -15.66
N ALA A 179 -11.73 -0.75 -14.93
CA ALA A 179 -11.96 0.60 -15.46
C ALA A 179 -10.73 1.23 -16.12
N CYS A 180 -9.56 0.60 -16.05
CA CYS A 180 -8.32 1.17 -16.59
C CYS A 180 -8.25 1.05 -18.10
N PRO A 181 -8.35 2.14 -18.89
CA PRO A 181 -8.44 2.06 -20.34
C PRO A 181 -7.13 1.67 -21.02
N THR A 182 -6.00 1.87 -20.35
CA THR A 182 -4.66 1.56 -20.86
C THR A 182 -4.08 0.27 -20.32
N GLU A 183 -4.87 -0.45 -19.48
CA GLU A 183 -4.38 -1.62 -18.73
C GLU A 183 -3.09 -1.34 -17.91
N SER A 184 -2.91 -0.08 -17.49
CA SER A 184 -1.84 0.27 -16.55
C SER A 184 -1.98 -0.53 -15.24
N ILE A 185 -3.21 -0.84 -14.82
CA ILE A 185 -3.51 -1.67 -13.65
C ILE A 185 -3.97 -3.04 -14.13
N ILE A 186 -3.18 -4.06 -13.84
CA ILE A 186 -3.46 -5.44 -14.21
C ILE A 186 -3.67 -6.25 -12.94
N TYR A 187 -4.71 -7.07 -12.92
CA TYR A 187 -5.03 -7.99 -11.82
C TYR A 187 -4.88 -9.44 -12.29
N GLY A 188 -4.29 -10.27 -11.45
CA GLY A 188 -4.12 -11.70 -11.76
C GLY A 188 -3.31 -12.44 -10.69
N PRO A 189 -2.94 -13.72 -10.97
CA PRO A 189 -1.99 -14.47 -10.16
C PRO A 189 -0.67 -13.71 -10.05
N LEU A 190 -0.17 -13.56 -8.83
CA LEU A 190 0.97 -12.68 -8.55
C LEU A 190 2.24 -13.11 -9.29
N ASP A 191 2.46 -14.40 -9.46
CA ASP A 191 3.65 -14.91 -10.15
C ASP A 191 3.61 -14.63 -11.65
N GLU A 192 2.45 -14.77 -12.30
CA GLU A 192 2.24 -14.40 -13.70
C GLU A 192 2.44 -12.88 -13.91
N LEU A 193 1.95 -12.08 -12.97
CA LEU A 193 2.14 -10.62 -13.01
C LEU A 193 3.61 -10.25 -12.86
N ARG A 194 4.38 -10.96 -12.04
CA ARG A 194 5.82 -10.75 -11.89
C ARG A 194 6.58 -11.06 -13.18
N GLU A 195 6.28 -12.16 -13.84
CA GLU A 195 6.87 -12.51 -15.12
C GLU A 195 6.55 -11.44 -16.19
N ARG A 196 5.29 -11.02 -16.25
CA ARG A 196 4.87 -9.94 -17.17
C ARG A 196 5.62 -8.64 -16.90
N ALA A 197 5.81 -8.28 -15.64
CA ALA A 197 6.54 -7.07 -15.24
C ALA A 197 8.04 -7.15 -15.59
N ASP A 198 8.67 -8.30 -15.40
CA ASP A 198 10.06 -8.52 -15.77
C ASP A 198 10.27 -8.36 -17.28
N HIS A 199 9.39 -8.91 -18.11
CA HIS A 199 9.38 -8.71 -19.56
C HIS A 199 9.18 -7.25 -19.94
N ARG A 200 8.24 -6.56 -19.29
CA ARG A 200 7.97 -5.15 -19.58
C ARG A 200 9.16 -4.27 -19.22
N LEU A 201 9.79 -4.52 -18.08
CA LEU A 201 11.00 -3.82 -17.66
C LEU A 201 12.15 -3.99 -18.68
N ALA A 202 12.37 -5.24 -19.13
CA ALA A 202 13.39 -5.52 -20.15
C ALA A 202 13.12 -4.72 -21.43
N THR A 203 11.88 -4.70 -21.93
CA THR A 203 11.48 -3.95 -23.13
C THR A 203 11.74 -2.44 -22.98
N LEU A 204 11.42 -1.86 -21.82
CA LEU A 204 11.66 -0.42 -21.58
C LEU A 204 13.16 -0.10 -21.55
N ARG A 205 13.97 -0.94 -20.92
CA ARG A 205 15.42 -0.76 -20.87
C ARG A 205 16.07 -0.90 -22.24
N GLU A 206 15.60 -1.84 -23.06
CA GLU A 206 16.04 -1.99 -24.46
C GLU A 206 15.65 -0.77 -25.31
N SER A 207 14.53 -0.12 -25.01
CA SER A 207 14.11 1.11 -25.69
C SER A 207 14.81 2.39 -25.19
N GLY A 208 15.71 2.27 -24.20
CA GLY A 208 16.54 3.36 -23.70
C GLY A 208 16.06 3.97 -22.38
N ASP A 209 15.00 3.47 -21.76
CA ASP A 209 14.56 3.94 -20.45
C ASP A 209 15.34 3.22 -19.33
N THR A 210 16.53 3.75 -19.02
CA THR A 210 17.47 3.15 -18.06
C THR A 210 17.05 3.32 -16.60
N HIS A 211 16.13 4.25 -16.31
CA HIS A 211 15.61 4.51 -14.96
C HIS A 211 14.43 3.60 -14.59
N ALA A 212 13.87 2.89 -15.58
CA ALA A 212 12.79 1.97 -15.35
C ALA A 212 13.17 0.88 -14.33
N GLN A 213 12.34 0.69 -13.29
CA GLN A 213 12.57 -0.25 -12.21
C GLN A 213 11.28 -0.84 -11.66
N LEU A 214 11.40 -2.01 -11.00
CA LEU A 214 10.27 -2.66 -10.32
C LEU A 214 10.34 -2.38 -8.82
N TYR A 215 9.25 -1.86 -8.27
CA TYR A 215 9.10 -1.54 -6.87
C TYR A 215 8.09 -2.47 -6.19
N GLY A 216 8.46 -3.04 -5.02
CA GLY A 216 7.62 -3.95 -4.23
C GLY A 216 7.55 -5.38 -4.77
N ARG A 217 8.32 -5.72 -5.82
CA ARG A 217 8.41 -7.07 -6.38
C ARG A 217 9.39 -7.97 -5.62
N ASN A 218 10.42 -7.39 -5.00
CA ASN A 218 11.49 -8.14 -4.34
C ASN A 218 10.98 -8.82 -3.06
N PRO A 219 11.05 -10.16 -2.93
CA PRO A 219 10.64 -10.85 -1.71
C PRO A 219 11.60 -10.62 -0.53
N ASP A 220 12.81 -10.11 -0.79
CA ASP A 220 13.84 -9.86 0.22
C ASP A 220 13.85 -8.40 0.71
N ASP A 221 12.85 -7.59 0.30
CA ASP A 221 12.65 -6.26 0.87
C ASP A 221 12.10 -6.33 2.32
N GLY A 222 12.13 -5.22 3.05
CA GLY A 222 11.72 -5.17 4.46
C GLY A 222 10.24 -5.46 4.72
N VAL A 223 9.43 -5.72 3.67
CA VAL A 223 8.01 -6.11 3.75
C VAL A 223 7.73 -7.47 3.09
N GLY A 224 8.78 -8.15 2.58
CA GLY A 224 8.69 -9.47 1.95
C GLY A 224 8.07 -9.46 0.55
N GLY A 225 8.19 -8.35 -0.17
CA GLY A 225 7.47 -8.07 -1.38
C GLY A 225 5.99 -7.76 -1.15
N THR A 226 5.31 -7.31 -2.17
CA THR A 226 3.94 -6.82 -2.07
C THR A 226 2.98 -7.56 -3.01
N GLY A 227 1.69 -7.54 -2.67
CA GLY A 227 0.60 -8.01 -3.53
C GLY A 227 0.13 -6.95 -4.54
N ALA A 228 0.59 -5.70 -4.38
CA ALA A 228 0.41 -4.65 -5.37
C ALA A 228 1.77 -3.98 -5.58
N PHE A 229 2.39 -4.23 -6.72
CA PHE A 229 3.73 -3.78 -7.07
C PHE A 229 3.70 -2.96 -8.36
N PHE A 230 4.79 -2.22 -8.62
CA PHE A 230 4.82 -1.17 -9.62
C PHE A 230 6.01 -1.33 -10.55
N LEU A 231 5.83 -0.92 -11.80
CA LEU A 231 6.89 -0.52 -12.69
C LEU A 231 6.94 1.00 -12.68
N LEU A 232 8.05 1.55 -12.19
CA LEU A 232 8.32 2.98 -12.09
C LEU A 232 9.30 3.40 -13.18
N LEU A 233 9.21 4.66 -13.62
CA LEU A 233 10.12 5.27 -14.59
C LEU A 233 11.18 6.16 -13.92
N ASP A 234 11.20 6.19 -12.58
CA ASP A 234 12.12 6.97 -11.77
C ASP A 234 12.26 6.33 -10.39
N GLU A 235 13.07 6.94 -9.52
CA GLU A 235 13.26 6.47 -8.14
C GLU A 235 11.94 6.50 -7.35
N PRO A 236 11.74 5.56 -6.40
CA PRO A 236 10.51 5.48 -5.61
C PRO A 236 10.13 6.77 -4.90
N GLU A 237 11.12 7.52 -4.42
CA GLU A 237 10.92 8.78 -3.70
C GLU A 237 10.26 9.85 -4.56
N VAL A 238 10.51 9.84 -5.87
CA VAL A 238 9.87 10.74 -6.84
C VAL A 238 8.37 10.51 -6.87
N TYR A 239 7.94 9.27 -6.63
CA TYR A 239 6.54 8.86 -6.55
C TYR A 239 5.97 8.96 -5.11
N GLY A 240 6.74 9.49 -4.15
CA GLY A 240 6.34 9.54 -2.74
C GLY A 240 6.33 8.18 -2.06
N LEU A 241 7.01 7.19 -2.65
CA LEU A 241 7.12 5.84 -2.08
C LEU A 241 8.40 5.74 -1.24
N PRO A 242 8.37 5.05 -0.07
CA PRO A 242 9.59 4.83 0.71
C PRO A 242 10.54 3.91 -0.08
N PRO A 243 11.84 4.26 -0.21
CA PRO A 243 12.81 3.43 -0.93
C PRO A 243 13.02 2.07 -0.26
N ASP A 244 13.05 2.06 1.07
CA ASP A 244 13.28 0.88 1.90
C ASP A 244 12.13 0.69 2.89
N PRO A 245 10.97 0.18 2.46
CA PRO A 245 9.84 -0.04 3.36
C PRO A 245 10.14 -1.18 4.33
N VAL A 246 9.90 -0.98 5.63
CA VAL A 246 10.15 -1.98 6.67
C VAL A 246 8.86 -2.28 7.44
N ALA A 247 8.51 -3.56 7.52
CA ALA A 247 7.49 -4.04 8.45
C ALA A 247 8.07 -4.04 9.87
N THR A 248 7.62 -3.11 10.71
CA THR A 248 8.16 -2.93 12.07
C THR A 248 8.01 -4.15 12.97
N THR A 249 7.17 -5.11 12.57
CA THR A 249 6.90 -6.36 13.28
C THR A 249 7.74 -7.54 12.80
N LEU A 250 8.50 -7.40 11.72
CA LEU A 250 9.23 -8.50 11.08
C LEU A 250 10.20 -9.20 12.05
N ASP A 251 10.93 -8.42 12.84
CA ASP A 251 11.95 -8.92 13.77
C ASP A 251 11.44 -9.19 15.19
N LEU A 252 10.14 -9.03 15.47
CA LEU A 252 9.59 -9.22 16.80
C LEU A 252 9.96 -10.58 17.45
N PRO A 253 9.89 -11.73 16.77
CA PRO A 253 10.30 -13.00 17.35
C PRO A 253 11.78 -13.02 17.79
N ALA A 254 12.66 -12.48 16.95
CA ALA A 254 14.09 -12.37 17.25
C ALA A 254 14.37 -11.38 18.38
N MET A 255 13.64 -10.27 18.43
CA MET A 255 13.73 -9.29 19.52
C MET A 255 13.31 -9.89 20.86
N TRP A 256 12.22 -10.64 20.91
CA TRP A 256 11.76 -11.32 22.13
C TRP A 256 12.75 -12.39 22.61
N THR A 257 13.34 -13.16 21.73
CA THR A 257 14.38 -14.16 22.12
C THR A 257 15.62 -13.48 22.68
N ARG A 258 16.07 -12.37 22.09
CA ARG A 258 17.20 -11.57 22.60
C ARG A 258 16.87 -10.92 23.95
N ALA A 259 15.69 -10.38 24.10
CA ALA A 259 15.22 -9.80 25.37
C ALA A 259 15.15 -10.85 26.50
N ALA A 260 14.63 -12.04 26.21
CA ALA A 260 14.60 -13.16 27.16
C ALA A 260 16.01 -13.60 27.55
N ALA A 261 16.96 -13.70 26.62
CA ALA A 261 18.35 -14.02 26.91
C ALA A 261 19.03 -12.95 27.79
N ALA A 262 18.79 -11.67 27.50
CA ALA A 262 19.29 -10.56 28.31
C ALA A 262 18.72 -10.57 29.74
N ALA A 263 17.42 -10.82 29.88
CA ALA A 263 16.76 -10.94 31.18
C ALA A 263 17.30 -12.11 32.02
N ALA A 264 17.53 -13.29 31.36
CA ALA A 264 18.15 -14.43 32.01
C ALA A 264 19.59 -14.13 32.48
N GLY A 265 20.39 -13.48 31.64
CA GLY A 265 21.75 -13.05 32.00
C GLY A 265 21.77 -12.08 33.20
N LEU A 266 20.84 -11.11 33.21
CA LEU A 266 20.69 -10.20 34.34
C LEU A 266 20.28 -10.92 35.62
N ALA A 267 19.33 -11.84 35.54
CA ALA A 267 18.89 -12.64 36.69
C ALA A 267 20.06 -13.47 37.28
N ILE A 268 20.87 -14.11 36.41
CA ILE A 268 22.07 -14.85 36.85
C ILE A 268 23.08 -13.92 37.52
N ALA A 269 23.34 -12.75 36.98
CA ALA A 269 24.25 -11.77 37.54
C ALA A 269 23.79 -11.28 38.93
N ILE A 270 22.50 -10.99 39.06
CA ILE A 270 21.88 -10.60 40.33
C ILE A 270 21.99 -11.74 41.36
N ALA A 271 21.64 -12.96 40.98
CA ALA A 271 21.75 -14.14 41.86
C ALA A 271 23.20 -14.36 42.32
N GLY A 272 24.18 -14.26 41.40
CA GLY A 272 25.61 -14.35 41.69
C GLY A 272 26.08 -13.29 42.66
N ALA A 273 25.63 -12.04 42.51
CA ALA A 273 25.96 -10.93 43.41
C ALA A 273 25.39 -11.17 44.82
N PHE A 274 24.17 -11.69 44.95
CA PHE A 274 23.60 -11.99 46.25
C PHE A 274 24.23 -13.20 46.95
N LEU A 275 24.58 -14.25 46.18
CA LEU A 275 25.25 -15.44 46.73
C LEU A 275 26.71 -15.19 47.07
N GLY A 276 27.42 -14.36 46.28
CA GLY A 276 28.80 -13.96 46.57
C GLY A 276 28.96 -13.06 47.78
N ARG A 277 27.91 -12.33 48.20
CA ARG A 277 27.90 -11.45 49.40
C ARG A 277 27.74 -12.23 50.71
N ARG A 278 27.42 -13.54 50.62
CA ARG A 278 27.27 -14.42 51.82
C ARG A 278 28.58 -15.12 52.23
N ARG A 279 29.67 -14.84 51.56
CA ARG A 279 31.01 -15.25 51.94
C ARG A 279 31.82 -14.04 52.46
#